data_18757da624cbb61c6f4dc2cbf7778835
#
_entry.id   18757da624cbb61c6f4dc2cbf7778835
#
_cell.length_a   1.000
_cell.length_b   1.000
_cell.length_c   1.000
_cell.angle_alpha   90.00
_cell.angle_beta   90.00
_cell.angle_gamma   90.00
#
_symmetry.space_group_name_H-M   'P 1'
#
loop_
_entity.id
_entity.type
_entity.pdbx_description
1 polymer ?
#
loop_
_entity_poly.entity_id
_entity_poly.type
_entity_poly.pdbx_seq_one_letter_code
_entity_poly.pdbx_strand_id
1 'polypeptide(L)'
;MDAYLGHVPENFVYKDKLYTSRSFAESPGLHSEDYVCLTSFTHHPFYKTFILEVPDNWAWGEIYNVPLDELMEIIDYALDKGYTVGWASDVSEKGFAYNKGVAVIPETDVTELSGAEKARWEKLTEKERNSQMYNLDRVVPEKKVTQEMRQKEFDNLQTTDDHGMHIVGYG
;
A
#
# COMPACT_ATOMS: atom_id res chain seq x y z
N MET A 1 20.38 -0.15 -21.15
CA MET A 1 20.86 0.42 -19.87
C MET A 1 22.31 0.89 -19.98
N ASP A 2 23.20 0.11 -20.56
CA ASP A 2 24.64 0.44 -20.66
C ASP A 2 24.95 1.78 -21.36
N ALA A 3 24.10 2.20 -22.31
CA ALA A 3 24.25 3.51 -22.98
C ALA A 3 24.11 4.71 -22.05
N TYR A 4 23.41 4.55 -20.92
CA TYR A 4 23.16 5.64 -19.95
C TYR A 4 23.93 5.46 -18.64
N LEU A 5 24.08 4.21 -18.19
CA LEU A 5 24.70 3.90 -16.89
C LEU A 5 26.16 3.46 -17.02
N GLY A 6 26.61 3.16 -18.25
CA GLY A 6 27.92 2.57 -18.49
C GLY A 6 27.96 1.07 -18.14
N HIS A 7 29.12 0.48 -18.23
CA HIS A 7 29.35 -0.90 -17.83
C HIS A 7 29.45 -1.02 -16.31
N VAL A 8 29.03 -2.17 -15.78
CA VAL A 8 29.22 -2.47 -14.35
C VAL A 8 30.72 -2.45 -14.05
N PRO A 9 31.18 -1.61 -13.12
CA PRO A 9 32.59 -1.52 -12.80
C PRO A 9 33.07 -2.82 -12.11
N GLU A 10 34.26 -3.27 -12.48
CA GLU A 10 34.90 -4.38 -11.77
C GLU A 10 35.22 -4.00 -10.32
N ASN A 11 35.71 -2.77 -10.14
CA ASN A 11 36.03 -2.21 -8.84
C ASN A 11 35.65 -0.72 -8.79
N PHE A 12 35.30 -0.23 -7.58
CA PHE A 12 35.05 1.17 -7.31
C PHE A 12 35.39 1.53 -5.86
N VAL A 13 35.60 2.82 -5.60
CA VAL A 13 35.89 3.32 -4.25
C VAL A 13 34.63 3.98 -3.70
N TYR A 14 34.21 3.59 -2.50
CA TYR A 14 33.16 4.22 -1.74
C TYR A 14 33.59 4.42 -0.28
N LYS A 15 33.53 5.67 0.21
CA LYS A 15 34.01 6.06 1.56
C LYS A 15 35.44 5.53 1.84
N ASP A 16 36.35 5.83 0.91
CA ASP A 16 37.78 5.46 0.96
C ASP A 16 38.08 3.95 1.01
N LYS A 17 37.08 3.10 0.77
CA LYS A 17 37.23 1.66 0.69
C LYS A 17 36.98 1.15 -0.72
N LEU A 18 37.86 0.27 -1.19
CA LEU A 18 37.73 -0.39 -2.47
C LEU A 18 36.74 -1.54 -2.39
N TYR A 19 35.81 -1.59 -3.34
CA TYR A 19 34.79 -2.62 -3.45
C TYR A 19 34.75 -3.20 -4.86
N THR A 20 34.37 -4.47 -4.96
CA THR A 20 33.70 -5.03 -6.13
C THR A 20 32.18 -4.84 -5.98
N SER A 21 31.40 -4.98 -7.05
CA SER A 21 29.92 -4.93 -6.96
C SER A 21 29.39 -5.94 -5.94
N ARG A 22 29.96 -7.14 -5.89
CA ARG A 22 29.56 -8.18 -4.94
C ARG A 22 29.91 -7.84 -3.49
N SER A 23 31.16 -7.45 -3.21
CA SER A 23 31.56 -7.09 -1.86
C SER A 23 30.83 -5.86 -1.32
N PHE A 24 30.40 -4.96 -2.21
CA PHE A 24 29.55 -3.85 -1.83
C PHE A 24 28.14 -4.30 -1.48
N ALA A 25 27.53 -5.20 -2.26
CA ALA A 25 26.21 -5.76 -1.99
C ALA A 25 26.18 -6.55 -0.66
N GLU A 26 27.28 -7.19 -0.29
CA GLU A 26 27.42 -7.89 0.97
C GLU A 26 27.68 -6.94 2.17
N SER A 27 28.22 -5.75 1.93
CA SER A 27 28.65 -4.83 2.99
C SER A 27 27.52 -4.24 3.85
N PRO A 28 26.27 -4.04 3.39
CA PRO A 28 25.17 -3.60 4.23
C PRO A 28 24.65 -4.67 5.20
N GLY A 29 25.03 -5.94 5.00
CA GLY A 29 24.53 -7.06 5.82
C GLY A 29 23.04 -7.34 5.60
N LEU A 30 22.54 -7.07 4.42
CA LEU A 30 21.13 -7.37 4.04
C LEU A 30 21.07 -8.78 3.48
N HIS A 31 20.21 -9.61 4.06
CA HIS A 31 19.97 -10.98 3.62
C HIS A 31 18.52 -11.14 3.18
N SER A 32 18.26 -11.84 2.09
CA SER A 32 16.91 -12.03 1.54
C SER A 32 15.96 -12.73 2.52
N GLU A 33 16.49 -13.61 3.35
CA GLU A 33 15.76 -14.33 4.40
C GLU A 33 15.30 -13.45 5.58
N ASP A 34 15.81 -12.22 5.69
CA ASP A 34 15.37 -11.24 6.69
C ASP A 34 14.08 -10.51 6.26
N TYR A 35 13.62 -10.76 5.04
CA TYR A 35 12.45 -10.10 4.47
C TYR A 35 11.32 -11.09 4.23
N VAL A 36 10.11 -10.66 4.51
CA VAL A 36 8.89 -11.40 4.23
C VAL A 36 7.89 -10.51 3.49
N CYS A 37 7.28 -11.07 2.45
CA CYS A 37 6.17 -10.42 1.75
C CYS A 37 4.85 -10.92 2.34
N LEU A 38 4.01 -9.99 2.79
CA LEU A 38 2.73 -10.26 3.41
C LEU A 38 1.58 -9.68 2.59
N THR A 39 0.45 -10.33 2.65
CA THR A 39 -0.80 -9.84 2.06
C THR A 39 -2.01 -10.36 2.83
N SER A 40 -3.21 -9.89 2.45
CA SER A 40 -4.46 -10.32 3.07
C SER A 40 -5.55 -10.47 2.01
N PHE A 41 -5.80 -11.72 1.57
CA PHE A 41 -6.84 -12.05 0.60
C PHE A 41 -7.58 -13.32 0.97
N THR A 42 -8.88 -13.38 0.71
CA THR A 42 -9.73 -14.53 1.07
C THR A 42 -9.81 -15.62 -0.01
N HIS A 43 -9.36 -15.35 -1.23
CA HIS A 43 -9.35 -16.33 -2.31
C HIS A 43 -8.25 -17.39 -2.18
N HIS A 44 -7.35 -17.23 -1.21
CA HIS A 44 -6.38 -18.23 -0.78
C HIS A 44 -6.45 -18.46 0.73
N PRO A 45 -6.09 -19.67 1.22
CA PRO A 45 -6.07 -19.95 2.65
C PRO A 45 -5.14 -18.99 3.42
N PHE A 46 -5.57 -18.51 4.57
CA PHE A 46 -4.69 -17.80 5.49
C PHE A 46 -3.61 -18.72 6.05
N TYR A 47 -2.50 -18.13 6.48
CA TYR A 47 -1.30 -18.78 7.04
C TYR A 47 -0.62 -19.74 6.06
N LYS A 48 -0.71 -19.42 4.77
CA LYS A 48 -0.03 -20.14 3.68
C LYS A 48 0.62 -19.13 2.72
N THR A 49 1.65 -19.59 2.04
CA THR A 49 2.20 -18.87 0.91
C THR A 49 1.41 -19.19 -0.36
N PHE A 50 1.33 -18.24 -1.24
CA PHE A 50 0.79 -18.38 -2.59
C PHE A 50 1.43 -17.36 -3.52
N ILE A 51 1.29 -17.55 -4.81
CA ILE A 51 1.71 -16.59 -5.82
C ILE A 51 0.50 -15.74 -6.19
N LEU A 52 0.58 -14.43 -5.93
CA LEU A 52 -0.46 -13.49 -6.37
C LEU A 52 -0.29 -13.25 -7.88
N GLU A 53 -1.26 -13.70 -8.67
CA GLU A 53 -1.24 -13.66 -10.12
C GLU A 53 -1.69 -12.28 -10.65
N VAL A 54 -0.92 -11.24 -10.35
CA VAL A 54 -1.08 -9.88 -10.85
C VAL A 54 0.13 -9.48 -11.69
N PRO A 55 0.00 -8.53 -12.65
CA PRO A 55 1.10 -8.13 -13.53
C PRO A 55 2.35 -7.68 -12.80
N ASP A 56 2.21 -7.04 -11.64
CA ASP A 56 3.33 -6.52 -10.85
C ASP A 56 4.17 -7.62 -10.21
N ASN A 57 3.59 -8.78 -9.96
CA ASN A 57 4.32 -9.95 -9.50
C ASN A 57 4.96 -10.72 -10.67
N TRP A 58 5.65 -10.01 -11.55
CA TRP A 58 6.29 -10.57 -12.76
C TRP A 58 7.36 -11.64 -12.45
N ALA A 59 7.94 -11.60 -11.25
CA ALA A 59 8.96 -12.56 -10.79
C ALA A 59 8.35 -13.83 -10.14
N TRP A 60 7.01 -13.93 -10.07
CA TRP A 60 6.29 -15.03 -9.42
C TRP A 60 6.71 -15.24 -7.95
N GLY A 61 6.94 -14.13 -7.25
CA GLY A 61 7.28 -14.14 -5.85
C GLY A 61 6.14 -14.71 -4.99
N GLU A 62 6.51 -15.56 -4.03
CA GLU A 62 5.56 -16.07 -3.03
C GLU A 62 5.27 -15.01 -1.97
N ILE A 63 4.00 -14.91 -1.57
CA ILE A 63 3.51 -13.98 -0.56
C ILE A 63 2.81 -14.78 0.54
N TYR A 64 3.07 -14.46 1.79
CA TYR A 64 2.41 -15.10 2.92
C TYR A 64 1.09 -14.37 3.24
N ASN A 65 0.01 -15.12 3.33
CA ASN A 65 -1.35 -14.61 3.50
C ASN A 65 -1.79 -14.63 4.96
N VAL A 66 -2.23 -13.48 5.47
CA VAL A 66 -2.74 -13.35 6.85
C VAL A 66 -4.08 -12.62 6.85
N PRO A 67 -4.93 -12.78 7.89
CA PRO A 67 -6.12 -11.95 8.06
C PRO A 67 -5.78 -10.46 8.09
N LEU A 68 -6.73 -9.60 7.66
CA LEU A 68 -6.49 -8.16 7.54
C LEU A 68 -6.11 -7.51 8.87
N ASP A 69 -6.78 -7.88 9.96
CA ASP A 69 -6.48 -7.32 11.28
C ASP A 69 -5.07 -7.71 11.73
N GLU A 70 -4.66 -8.96 11.49
CA GLU A 70 -3.29 -9.42 11.80
C GLU A 70 -2.23 -8.74 10.92
N LEU A 71 -2.55 -8.45 9.65
CA LEU A 71 -1.65 -7.71 8.78
C LEU A 71 -1.33 -6.33 9.37
N MET A 72 -2.35 -5.64 9.89
CA MET A 72 -2.17 -4.34 10.55
C MET A 72 -1.36 -4.46 11.84
N GLU A 73 -1.66 -5.45 12.69
CA GLU A 73 -0.89 -5.73 13.91
C GLU A 73 0.60 -6.02 13.61
N ILE A 74 0.90 -6.73 12.52
CA ILE A 74 2.27 -7.03 12.11
C ILE A 74 2.99 -5.75 11.67
N ILE A 75 2.30 -4.85 10.95
CA ILE A 75 2.87 -3.56 10.55
C ILE A 75 3.21 -2.74 11.79
N ASP A 76 2.27 -2.58 12.71
CA ASP A 76 2.48 -1.84 13.97
C ASP A 76 3.63 -2.44 14.78
N TYR A 77 3.65 -3.77 14.94
CA TYR A 77 4.72 -4.46 15.63
C TYR A 77 6.09 -4.24 14.99
N ALA A 78 6.17 -4.29 13.66
CA ALA A 78 7.43 -4.06 12.95
C ALA A 78 7.95 -2.63 13.20
N LEU A 79 7.09 -1.64 13.11
CA LEU A 79 7.43 -0.24 13.36
C LEU A 79 7.86 -0.01 14.82
N ASP A 80 7.17 -0.61 15.79
CA ASP A 80 7.54 -0.57 17.22
C ASP A 80 8.91 -1.18 17.50
N LYS A 81 9.31 -2.16 16.69
CA LYS A 81 10.64 -2.79 16.79
C LYS A 81 11.73 -2.03 16.03
N GLY A 82 11.39 -0.90 15.39
CA GLY A 82 12.33 -0.09 14.62
C GLY A 82 12.60 -0.62 13.22
N TYR A 83 11.80 -1.55 12.73
CA TYR A 83 11.79 -1.95 11.33
C TYR A 83 10.98 -0.94 10.50
N THR A 84 11.19 -0.96 9.21
CA THR A 84 10.40 -0.20 8.25
C THR A 84 9.67 -1.15 7.33
N VAL A 85 8.56 -0.69 6.74
CA VAL A 85 7.70 -1.54 5.93
C VAL A 85 7.64 -1.00 4.51
N GLY A 86 8.02 -1.83 3.53
CA GLY A 86 7.73 -1.57 2.12
C GLY A 86 6.25 -1.85 1.86
N TRP A 87 5.53 -0.88 1.32
CA TRP A 87 4.09 -0.95 1.14
C TRP A 87 3.69 -0.61 -0.29
N ALA A 88 3.02 -1.55 -0.96
CA ALA A 88 2.39 -1.34 -2.26
C ALA A 88 0.89 -1.06 -2.05
N SER A 89 0.39 0.03 -2.60
CA SER A 89 -0.99 0.45 -2.43
C SER A 89 -1.51 1.28 -3.60
N ASP A 90 -2.81 1.53 -3.57
CA ASP A 90 -3.50 2.42 -4.50
C ASP A 90 -3.52 3.85 -3.97
N VAL A 91 -2.74 4.73 -4.58
CA VAL A 91 -2.74 6.17 -4.25
C VAL A 91 -3.66 6.98 -5.18
N SER A 92 -4.24 6.34 -6.20
CA SER A 92 -5.23 6.95 -7.07
C SER A 92 -6.61 7.01 -6.43
N GLU A 93 -6.81 6.33 -5.31
CA GLU A 93 -8.01 6.39 -4.49
C GLU A 93 -8.37 7.82 -4.09
N LYS A 94 -9.65 8.18 -4.21
CA LYS A 94 -10.13 9.55 -3.93
C LYS A 94 -9.87 10.03 -2.52
N GLY A 95 -9.78 9.09 -1.57
CA GLY A 95 -9.47 9.35 -0.17
C GLY A 95 -7.99 9.56 0.11
N PHE A 96 -7.10 9.26 -0.84
CA PHE A 96 -5.67 9.46 -0.69
C PHE A 96 -5.29 10.90 -0.98
N ALA A 97 -5.32 11.75 0.06
CA ALA A 97 -5.06 13.17 -0.05
C ALA A 97 -3.60 13.50 0.33
N TYR A 98 -2.66 13.18 -0.56
CA TYR A 98 -1.22 13.37 -0.35
C TYR A 98 -0.86 14.79 0.15
N ASN A 99 -1.45 15.83 -0.46
CA ASN A 99 -1.18 17.23 -0.08
C ASN A 99 -1.66 17.59 1.33
N LYS A 100 -2.55 16.78 1.91
CA LYS A 100 -3.08 16.98 3.26
C LYS A 100 -2.47 16.00 4.27
N GLY A 101 -1.66 15.04 3.79
CA GLY A 101 -1.01 14.03 4.63
C GLY A 101 -1.98 13.01 5.23
N VAL A 102 -3.11 12.75 4.56
CA VAL A 102 -4.13 11.82 5.04
C VAL A 102 -4.61 10.89 3.92
N ALA A 103 -5.03 9.68 4.31
CA ALA A 103 -5.71 8.73 3.44
C ALA A 103 -6.88 8.15 4.22
N VAL A 104 -8.11 8.46 3.82
CA VAL A 104 -9.33 8.06 4.53
C VAL A 104 -10.43 7.62 3.58
N ILE A 105 -11.25 6.69 4.00
CA ILE A 105 -12.53 6.35 3.36
C ILE A 105 -13.63 6.93 4.24
N PRO A 106 -14.33 7.99 3.82
CA PRO A 106 -15.40 8.59 4.61
C PRO A 106 -16.54 7.60 4.86
N GLU A 107 -17.09 7.59 6.08
CA GLU A 107 -18.22 6.74 6.45
C GLU A 107 -19.54 7.12 5.78
N THR A 108 -19.65 8.33 5.20
CA THR A 108 -20.90 8.87 4.63
C THR A 108 -21.42 7.94 3.52
N ASP A 109 -22.30 7.03 3.91
CA ASP A 109 -23.03 6.22 2.97
C ASP A 109 -24.24 7.02 2.46
N VAL A 110 -24.24 7.31 1.16
CA VAL A 110 -25.32 8.03 0.48
C VAL A 110 -26.66 7.32 0.64
N THR A 111 -26.63 6.01 0.91
CA THR A 111 -27.83 5.20 1.12
C THR A 111 -28.55 5.53 2.44
N GLU A 112 -27.87 6.13 3.41
CA GLU A 112 -28.42 6.52 4.70
C GLU A 112 -29.06 7.92 4.68
N LEU A 113 -28.82 8.70 3.64
CA LEU A 113 -29.45 10.01 3.49
C LEU A 113 -30.96 9.87 3.26
N SER A 114 -31.74 10.63 4.01
CA SER A 114 -33.20 10.61 3.92
C SER A 114 -33.80 11.98 3.59
N GLY A 115 -35.00 11.97 3.02
CA GLY A 115 -35.79 13.18 2.82
C GLY A 115 -35.12 14.25 1.94
N ALA A 116 -35.07 15.49 2.44
CA ALA A 116 -34.55 16.64 1.70
C ALA A 116 -33.03 16.56 1.43
N GLU A 117 -32.28 15.89 2.27
CA GLU A 117 -30.83 15.70 2.10
C GLU A 117 -30.54 14.79 0.93
N LYS A 118 -31.26 13.66 0.83
CA LYS A 118 -31.16 12.75 -0.32
C LYS A 118 -31.50 13.46 -1.62
N ALA A 119 -32.60 14.19 -1.65
CA ALA A 119 -33.03 14.95 -2.82
C ALA A 119 -32.04 16.05 -3.24
N ARG A 120 -31.34 16.65 -2.27
CA ARG A 120 -30.25 17.61 -2.53
C ARG A 120 -29.03 16.93 -3.10
N TRP A 121 -28.64 15.79 -2.52
CA TRP A 121 -27.51 15.00 -2.95
C TRP A 121 -27.68 14.43 -4.38
N GLU A 122 -28.87 13.95 -4.71
CA GLU A 122 -29.19 13.42 -6.04
C GLU A 122 -29.08 14.47 -7.14
N LYS A 123 -29.24 15.75 -6.81
CA LYS A 123 -29.10 16.88 -7.76
C LYS A 123 -27.65 17.29 -8.01
N LEU A 124 -26.70 16.86 -7.17
CA LEU A 124 -25.29 17.18 -7.34
C LEU A 124 -24.69 16.37 -8.50
N THR A 125 -23.79 16.98 -9.23
CA THR A 125 -22.92 16.27 -10.18
C THR A 125 -21.99 15.32 -9.42
N GLU A 126 -21.44 14.31 -10.09
CA GLU A 126 -20.48 13.39 -9.49
C GLU A 126 -19.27 14.14 -8.92
N LYS A 127 -18.79 15.15 -9.60
CA LYS A 127 -17.68 16.00 -9.15
C LYS A 127 -18.00 16.74 -7.86
N GLU A 128 -19.20 17.28 -7.75
CA GLU A 128 -19.65 17.99 -6.54
C GLU A 128 -19.84 17.04 -5.36
N ARG A 129 -20.40 15.84 -5.61
CA ARG A 129 -20.53 14.78 -4.60
C ARG A 129 -19.16 14.38 -4.06
N ASN A 130 -18.22 14.06 -4.95
CA ASN A 130 -16.85 13.72 -4.57
C ASN A 130 -16.17 14.85 -3.78
N SER A 131 -16.33 16.09 -4.22
CA SER A 131 -15.77 17.26 -3.52
C SER A 131 -16.34 17.44 -2.12
N GLN A 132 -17.60 17.07 -1.88
CA GLN A 132 -18.20 17.13 -0.54
C GLN A 132 -17.80 15.96 0.35
N MET A 133 -17.76 14.73 -0.21
CA MET A 133 -17.35 13.52 0.54
C MET A 133 -15.87 13.57 0.94
N TYR A 134 -15.02 13.98 0.01
CA TYR A 134 -13.57 13.99 0.20
C TYR A 134 -13.02 15.39 0.52
N ASN A 135 -13.86 16.27 1.09
CA ASN A 135 -13.37 17.51 1.68
C ASN A 135 -12.71 17.20 3.04
N LEU A 136 -11.42 16.87 2.97
CA LEU A 136 -10.60 16.45 4.12
C LEU A 136 -9.94 17.66 4.83
N ASP A 137 -10.55 18.84 4.79
CA ASP A 137 -10.10 20.01 5.57
C ASP A 137 -10.41 19.89 7.06
N ARG A 138 -11.16 18.85 7.44
CA ARG A 138 -11.52 18.51 8.82
C ARG A 138 -11.56 17.00 9.01
N VAL A 139 -11.42 16.56 10.23
CA VAL A 139 -11.62 15.15 10.60
C VAL A 139 -13.06 14.75 10.23
N VAL A 140 -13.19 13.65 9.51
CA VAL A 140 -14.46 13.05 9.12
C VAL A 140 -14.56 11.65 9.72
N PRO A 141 -15.77 11.15 10.04
CA PRO A 141 -15.93 9.75 10.39
C PRO A 141 -15.42 8.84 9.28
N GLU A 142 -14.69 7.81 9.66
CA GLU A 142 -14.06 6.89 8.73
C GLU A 142 -14.81 5.56 8.67
N LYS A 143 -14.95 5.05 7.47
CA LYS A 143 -15.52 3.72 7.25
C LYS A 143 -14.55 2.66 7.75
N LYS A 144 -15.03 1.72 8.55
CA LYS A 144 -14.22 0.55 8.91
C LYS A 144 -14.05 -0.35 7.68
N VAL A 145 -12.82 -0.48 7.22
CA VAL A 145 -12.46 -1.43 6.15
C VAL A 145 -12.52 -2.84 6.71
N THR A 146 -13.27 -3.72 6.06
CA THR A 146 -13.37 -5.14 6.42
C THR A 146 -12.61 -6.01 5.43
N GLN A 147 -12.37 -7.26 5.82
CA GLN A 147 -11.74 -8.27 4.96
C GLN A 147 -12.54 -8.48 3.66
N GLU A 148 -13.87 -8.50 3.76
CA GLU A 148 -14.77 -8.69 2.61
C GLU A 148 -14.74 -7.48 1.68
N MET A 149 -14.69 -6.26 2.23
CA MET A 149 -14.58 -5.05 1.45
C MET A 149 -13.28 -5.04 0.66
N ARG A 150 -12.15 -5.29 1.32
CA ARG A 150 -10.84 -5.39 0.68
C ARG A 150 -10.85 -6.42 -0.46
N GLN A 151 -11.38 -7.63 -0.23
CA GLN A 151 -11.44 -8.67 -1.25
C GLN A 151 -12.30 -8.25 -2.43
N LYS A 152 -13.48 -7.70 -2.17
CA LYS A 152 -14.41 -7.25 -3.22
C LYS A 152 -13.79 -6.17 -4.11
N GLU A 153 -13.08 -5.21 -3.53
CA GLU A 153 -12.46 -4.11 -4.27
C GLU A 153 -11.26 -4.57 -5.08
N PHE A 154 -10.53 -5.56 -4.60
CA PHE A 154 -9.51 -6.26 -5.38
C PHE A 154 -10.14 -7.04 -6.55
N ASP A 155 -11.17 -7.86 -6.30
CA ASP A 155 -11.80 -8.72 -7.31
C ASP A 155 -12.43 -7.93 -8.46
N ASN A 156 -12.93 -6.74 -8.19
CA ASN A 156 -13.58 -5.88 -9.18
C ASN A 156 -12.66 -4.78 -9.74
N LEU A 157 -11.37 -4.82 -9.38
CA LEU A 157 -10.35 -3.87 -9.81
C LEU A 157 -10.65 -2.40 -9.43
N GLN A 158 -11.38 -2.17 -8.34
CA GLN A 158 -11.58 -0.83 -7.79
C GLN A 158 -10.36 -0.35 -7.02
N THR A 159 -9.66 -1.27 -6.35
CA THR A 159 -8.38 -1.00 -5.68
C THR A 159 -7.30 -1.83 -6.34
N THR A 160 -6.25 -1.16 -6.80
CA THR A 160 -5.05 -1.75 -7.41
C THR A 160 -3.82 -1.21 -6.70
N ASP A 161 -2.67 -1.86 -6.87
CA ASP A 161 -1.41 -1.29 -6.41
C ASP A 161 -0.77 -0.51 -7.57
N ASP A 162 -0.74 0.79 -7.45
CA ASP A 162 -0.14 1.70 -8.44
C ASP A 162 1.09 2.44 -7.91
N HIS A 163 1.40 2.28 -6.62
CA HIS A 163 2.50 3.00 -5.99
C HIS A 163 3.18 2.21 -4.86
N GLY A 164 4.51 2.18 -4.90
CA GLY A 164 5.33 1.64 -3.81
C GLY A 164 5.79 2.73 -2.86
N MET A 165 5.58 2.55 -1.57
CA MET A 165 5.93 3.49 -0.50
C MET A 165 6.70 2.81 0.62
N HIS A 166 7.26 3.62 1.50
CA HIS A 166 7.99 3.15 2.66
C HIS A 166 7.41 3.75 3.94
N ILE A 167 6.82 2.91 4.78
CA ILE A 167 6.32 3.31 6.09
C ILE A 167 7.49 3.27 7.07
N VAL A 168 7.76 4.38 7.72
CA VAL A 168 8.89 4.55 8.63
C VAL A 168 8.48 4.80 10.09
N GLY A 169 7.19 4.93 10.33
CA GLY A 169 6.62 5.16 11.65
C GLY A 169 5.16 5.59 11.55
N TYR A 170 4.53 5.72 12.71
CA TYR A 170 3.20 6.30 12.88
C TYR A 170 3.22 7.31 14.04
N GLY A 171 2.23 8.20 14.11
CA GLY A 171 2.11 9.25 15.13
C GLY A 171 0.77 9.21 15.83
#